data_7b61ef2b913a9b135460df0a48bfe869
#
_entry.id   7b61ef2b913a9b135460df0a48bfe869
#
_cell.length_a   1.000
_cell.length_b   1.000
_cell.length_c   1.000
_cell.angle_alpha   90.00
_cell.angle_beta   90.00
_cell.angle_gamma   90.00
#
_symmetry.space_group_name_H-M   'P 1'
#
loop_
_entity.id
_entity.type
_entity.pdbx_description
1 polymer ?
#
loop_
_entity_poly.entity_id
_entity_poly.type
_entity_poly.pdbx_seq_one_letter_code
_entity_poly.pdbx_strand_id
1 'polypeptide(L)'
;LMNSDDVLGAVWSPDDGRVSPSDLCAALTKGAKSRGARIFEQTGVTGIRTKNGRICGVETINGVIKTEKIALCTGLWSRKAAAMAGVKVPVWPCEHFYLLTKPLPGMDANLPTLSDHDRHLYIRDDSGGLLVGCFEPMGKPIDPDCLGEDFAFQLLPEDWDHFEPIMRNAMHRLPILEDAPIKMLLNGPESFTPDGNFL
;
A
#
# COMPACT_ATOMS: atom_id res chain seq x y z
N LEU A 1 -19.80 -5.70 19.62
CA LEU A 1 -18.78 -6.12 18.65
C LEU A 1 -17.36 -5.85 19.14
N MET A 2 -17.11 -4.74 19.80
CA MET A 2 -15.77 -4.26 20.14
C MET A 2 -15.57 -4.24 21.66
N ASN A 3 -14.43 -4.73 22.11
CA ASN A 3 -13.97 -4.50 23.46
C ASN A 3 -13.47 -3.05 23.58
N SER A 4 -14.02 -2.29 24.53
CA SER A 4 -13.70 -0.89 24.75
C SER A 4 -13.26 -0.58 26.18
N ASP A 5 -12.97 -1.59 26.99
CA ASP A 5 -12.66 -1.43 28.43
C ASP A 5 -11.39 -0.59 28.67
N ASP A 6 -10.48 -0.59 27.72
CA ASP A 6 -9.21 0.16 27.73
C ASP A 6 -9.23 1.43 26.88
N VAL A 7 -10.40 1.81 26.31
CA VAL A 7 -10.54 2.98 25.44
C VAL A 7 -10.91 4.21 26.26
N LEU A 8 -10.08 5.23 26.26
CA LEU A 8 -10.34 6.51 26.92
C LEU A 8 -11.25 7.43 26.10
N GLY A 9 -11.28 7.26 24.79
CA GLY A 9 -12.09 8.04 23.87
C GLY A 9 -11.84 7.66 22.42
N ALA A 10 -12.68 8.16 21.54
CA ALA A 10 -12.55 7.95 20.10
C ALA A 10 -12.95 9.23 19.34
N VAL A 11 -12.39 9.38 18.14
CA VAL A 11 -12.81 10.41 17.18
C VAL A 11 -13.70 9.74 16.15
N TRP A 12 -14.87 10.32 15.93
CA TRP A 12 -15.81 9.86 14.92
C TRP A 12 -15.80 10.78 13.70
N SER A 13 -15.56 10.21 12.53
CA SER A 13 -15.60 10.91 11.24
C SER A 13 -16.72 10.31 10.38
N PRO A 14 -17.94 10.87 10.41
CA PRO A 14 -19.10 10.28 9.74
C PRO A 14 -19.02 10.30 8.22
N ASP A 15 -18.22 11.20 7.66
CA ASP A 15 -18.07 11.37 6.21
C ASP A 15 -16.84 10.62 5.65
N ASP A 16 -16.13 9.87 6.48
CA ASP A 16 -15.06 9.00 6.01
C ASP A 16 -15.60 7.81 5.23
N GLY A 17 -14.78 7.31 4.34
CA GLY A 17 -15.16 6.22 3.46
C GLY A 17 -13.97 5.42 2.98
N ARG A 18 -14.27 4.52 2.06
CA ARG A 18 -13.26 3.67 1.42
C ARG A 18 -13.48 3.67 -0.09
N VAL A 19 -12.44 3.38 -0.81
CA VAL A 19 -12.47 3.27 -2.27
C VAL A 19 -11.71 2.03 -2.72
N SER A 20 -12.17 1.41 -3.80
CA SER A 20 -11.38 0.39 -4.50
C SER A 20 -10.16 1.06 -5.15
N PRO A 21 -8.92 0.67 -4.81
CA PRO A 21 -7.73 1.27 -5.41
C PRO A 21 -7.71 1.16 -6.94
N SER A 22 -8.14 0.03 -7.47
CA SER A 22 -8.20 -0.19 -8.92
C SER A 22 -9.19 0.73 -9.61
N ASP A 23 -10.39 0.93 -9.03
CA ASP A 23 -11.41 1.81 -9.59
C ASP A 23 -10.97 3.28 -9.50
N LEU A 24 -10.32 3.66 -8.41
CA LEU A 24 -9.75 5.00 -8.27
C LEU A 24 -8.68 5.26 -9.32
N CYS A 25 -7.74 4.33 -9.52
CA CYS A 25 -6.72 4.44 -10.57
C CYS A 25 -7.34 4.52 -11.96
N ALA A 26 -8.37 3.73 -12.25
CA ALA A 26 -9.09 3.76 -13.52
C ALA A 26 -9.79 5.11 -13.73
N ALA A 27 -10.47 5.65 -12.71
CA ALA A 27 -11.14 6.95 -12.77
C ALA A 27 -10.15 8.10 -12.99
N LEU A 28 -9.02 8.11 -12.23
CA LEU A 28 -7.96 9.11 -12.40
C LEU A 28 -7.32 9.03 -13.78
N THR A 29 -7.06 7.83 -14.28
CA THR A 29 -6.54 7.58 -15.63
C THR A 29 -7.48 8.14 -16.70
N LYS A 30 -8.78 7.85 -16.60
CA LYS A 30 -9.80 8.39 -17.51
C LYS A 30 -9.84 9.91 -17.45
N GLY A 31 -9.83 10.49 -16.24
CA GLY A 31 -9.81 11.93 -16.04
C GLY A 31 -8.56 12.62 -16.61
N ALA A 32 -7.38 12.01 -16.47
CA ALA A 32 -6.15 12.51 -17.05
C ALA A 32 -6.19 12.47 -18.59
N LYS A 33 -6.57 11.34 -19.15
CA LYS A 33 -6.72 11.18 -20.63
C LYS A 33 -7.68 12.17 -21.23
N SER A 34 -8.83 12.44 -20.58
CA SER A 34 -9.81 13.43 -21.05
C SER A 34 -9.29 14.87 -21.05
N ARG A 35 -8.21 15.15 -20.32
CA ARG A 35 -7.52 16.46 -20.26
C ARG A 35 -6.24 16.49 -21.12
N GLY A 36 -6.04 15.50 -21.97
CA GLY A 36 -4.93 15.45 -22.94
C GLY A 36 -3.67 14.75 -22.42
N ALA A 37 -3.68 14.16 -21.24
CA ALA A 37 -2.54 13.34 -20.79
C ALA A 37 -2.42 12.09 -21.66
N ARG A 38 -1.18 11.75 -22.00
CA ARG A 38 -0.84 10.53 -22.75
C ARG A 38 -0.29 9.51 -21.77
N ILE A 39 -0.91 8.33 -21.71
CA ILE A 39 -0.49 7.23 -20.85
C ILE A 39 -0.01 6.09 -21.74
N PHE A 40 1.22 5.68 -21.50
CA PHE A 40 1.88 4.59 -22.21
C PHE A 40 2.06 3.42 -21.26
N GLU A 41 1.19 2.44 -21.38
CA GLU A 41 1.30 1.17 -20.67
C GLU A 41 2.36 0.28 -21.35
N GLN A 42 2.83 -0.73 -20.63
CA GLN A 42 3.86 -1.65 -21.14
C GLN A 42 5.08 -0.92 -21.74
N THR A 43 5.47 0.20 -21.12
CA THR A 43 6.55 1.05 -21.59
C THR A 43 7.53 1.28 -20.43
N GLY A 44 8.36 0.28 -20.17
CA GLY A 44 9.38 0.32 -19.12
C GLY A 44 10.40 1.43 -19.34
N VAL A 45 10.68 2.19 -18.29
CA VAL A 45 11.76 3.20 -18.29
C VAL A 45 13.09 2.50 -18.04
N THR A 46 14.05 2.74 -18.93
CA THR A 46 15.38 2.14 -18.87
C THR A 46 16.48 3.12 -18.48
N GLY A 47 16.19 4.42 -18.53
CA GLY A 47 17.15 5.46 -18.17
C GLY A 47 16.58 6.86 -18.15
N ILE A 48 17.32 7.77 -17.52
CA ILE A 48 17.02 9.22 -17.53
C ILE A 48 18.23 9.93 -18.12
N ARG A 49 17.99 10.68 -19.21
CA ARG A 49 19.03 11.48 -19.87
C ARG A 49 19.24 12.79 -19.17
N THR A 50 20.50 13.09 -18.90
CA THR A 50 20.92 14.38 -18.37
C THR A 50 21.98 15.03 -19.28
N LYS A 51 21.94 16.35 -19.39
CA LYS A 51 22.96 17.15 -20.09
C LYS A 51 23.25 18.41 -19.27
N ASN A 52 24.50 18.64 -18.94
CA ASN A 52 24.92 19.77 -18.12
C ASN A 52 24.15 19.86 -16.78
N GLY A 53 23.92 18.72 -16.11
CA GLY A 53 23.21 18.67 -14.84
C GLY A 53 21.68 18.87 -14.94
N ARG A 54 21.11 18.90 -16.14
CA ARG A 54 19.66 19.05 -16.35
C ARG A 54 19.08 17.86 -17.07
N ILE A 55 17.85 17.51 -16.72
CA ILE A 55 17.06 16.49 -17.42
C ILE A 55 16.85 16.92 -18.88
N CYS A 56 17.01 16.01 -19.83
CA CYS A 56 16.72 16.25 -21.24
C CYS A 56 15.90 15.11 -21.89
N GLY A 57 15.57 14.06 -21.17
CA GLY A 57 14.71 12.99 -21.67
C GLY A 57 14.62 11.78 -20.77
N VAL A 58 13.68 10.91 -21.11
CA VAL A 58 13.46 9.58 -20.50
C VAL A 58 13.70 8.54 -21.59
N GLU A 59 14.53 7.57 -21.30
CA GLU A 59 14.73 6.37 -22.14
C GLU A 59 13.73 5.31 -21.76
N THR A 60 13.11 4.71 -22.75
CA THR A 60 12.16 3.62 -22.57
C THR A 60 12.48 2.49 -23.52
N ILE A 61 11.94 1.31 -23.28
CA ILE A 61 12.06 0.16 -24.20
C ILE A 61 11.52 0.47 -25.61
N ASN A 62 10.66 1.49 -25.74
CA ASN A 62 10.01 1.89 -27.00
C ASN A 62 10.62 3.16 -27.62
N GLY A 63 11.71 3.67 -27.07
CA GLY A 63 12.39 4.87 -27.55
C GLY A 63 12.54 5.98 -26.50
N VAL A 64 12.85 7.18 -26.95
CA VAL A 64 13.18 8.31 -26.07
C VAL A 64 12.06 9.34 -26.07
N ILE A 65 11.63 9.73 -24.87
CA ILE A 65 10.71 10.86 -24.66
C ILE A 65 11.55 12.08 -24.24
N LYS A 66 11.52 13.12 -25.04
CA LYS A 66 12.23 14.38 -24.72
C LYS A 66 11.40 15.15 -23.68
N THR A 67 12.02 15.52 -22.58
CA THR A 67 11.42 16.33 -21.51
C THR A 67 12.50 16.98 -20.67
N GLU A 68 12.19 18.11 -20.06
CA GLU A 68 13.07 18.82 -19.13
C GLU A 68 12.66 18.62 -17.67
N LYS A 69 11.51 18.00 -17.41
CA LYS A 69 10.97 17.77 -16.07
C LYS A 69 10.38 16.36 -15.97
N ILE A 70 10.63 15.71 -14.85
CA ILE A 70 10.12 14.38 -14.54
C ILE A 70 9.54 14.42 -13.12
N ALA A 71 8.35 13.84 -12.94
CA ALA A 71 7.82 13.52 -11.64
C ALA A 71 7.94 11.97 -11.45
N LEU A 72 8.59 11.55 -10.38
CA LEU A 72 8.73 10.15 -10.02
C LEU A 72 7.57 9.74 -9.12
N CYS A 73 6.67 8.90 -9.63
CA CYS A 73 5.55 8.33 -8.90
C CYS A 73 5.63 6.79 -8.96
N THR A 74 6.82 6.27 -8.70
CA THR A 74 7.19 4.88 -8.95
C THR A 74 7.13 3.98 -7.71
N GLY A 75 6.54 4.47 -6.60
CA GLY A 75 6.31 3.68 -5.38
C GLY A 75 7.60 3.04 -4.86
N LEU A 76 7.59 1.75 -4.61
CA LEU A 76 8.74 1.00 -4.07
C LEU A 76 9.98 1.01 -5.00
N TRP A 77 9.80 1.27 -6.30
CA TRP A 77 10.91 1.40 -7.27
C TRP A 77 11.51 2.81 -7.34
N SER A 78 11.07 3.76 -6.50
CA SER A 78 11.51 5.16 -6.56
C SER A 78 13.01 5.32 -6.37
N ARG A 79 13.67 4.52 -5.54
CA ARG A 79 15.13 4.54 -5.40
C ARG A 79 15.85 4.21 -6.71
N LYS A 80 15.42 3.12 -7.35
CA LYS A 80 16.00 2.65 -8.63
C LYS A 80 15.76 3.68 -9.74
N ALA A 81 14.56 4.22 -9.82
CA ALA A 81 14.21 5.24 -10.80
C ALA A 81 14.98 6.56 -10.59
N ALA A 82 15.08 7.03 -9.34
CA ALA A 82 15.84 8.24 -9.01
C ALA A 82 17.35 8.09 -9.27
N ALA A 83 17.91 6.90 -8.99
CA ALA A 83 19.32 6.61 -9.25
C ALA A 83 19.69 6.75 -10.73
N MET A 84 18.77 6.54 -11.66
CA MET A 84 18.99 6.80 -13.09
C MET A 84 19.32 8.26 -13.40
N ALA A 85 18.88 9.18 -12.54
CA ALA A 85 19.21 10.61 -12.61
C ALA A 85 20.33 11.03 -11.64
N GLY A 86 20.96 10.10 -10.94
CA GLY A 86 21.96 10.38 -9.91
C GLY A 86 21.40 10.91 -8.60
N VAL A 87 20.09 10.79 -8.38
CA VAL A 87 19.39 11.28 -7.17
C VAL A 87 19.19 10.14 -6.18
N LYS A 88 19.40 10.43 -4.89
CA LYS A 88 19.12 9.49 -3.81
C LYS A 88 17.77 9.85 -3.17
N VAL A 89 16.89 8.86 -3.07
CA VAL A 89 15.57 9.01 -2.45
C VAL A 89 15.49 8.03 -1.27
N PRO A 90 15.16 8.50 -0.05
CA PRO A 90 15.13 7.67 1.15
C PRO A 90 13.80 6.90 1.28
N VAL A 91 13.46 6.12 0.27
CA VAL A 91 12.31 5.20 0.28
C VAL A 91 12.83 3.79 0.38
N TRP A 92 12.26 2.99 1.29
CA TRP A 92 12.60 1.58 1.42
C TRP A 92 11.34 0.72 1.51
N PRO A 93 11.23 -0.37 0.73
CA PRO A 93 10.10 -1.27 0.84
C PRO A 93 10.24 -2.16 2.09
N CYS A 94 9.10 -2.38 2.76
CA CYS A 94 8.95 -3.37 3.81
C CYS A 94 7.78 -4.29 3.48
N GLU A 95 7.78 -5.48 4.07
CA GLU A 95 6.60 -6.34 4.08
C GLU A 95 5.47 -5.63 4.83
N HIS A 96 4.27 -5.73 4.31
CA HIS A 96 3.07 -5.16 4.93
C HIS A 96 1.90 -6.13 4.80
N PHE A 97 1.19 -6.32 5.90
CA PHE A 97 0.24 -7.41 6.03
C PHE A 97 -1.19 -6.92 6.23
N TYR A 98 -2.13 -7.64 5.68
CA TYR A 98 -3.50 -7.64 6.14
C TYR A 98 -4.14 -9.02 5.99
N LEU A 99 -5.07 -9.31 6.89
CA LEU A 99 -5.81 -10.56 6.93
C LEU A 99 -7.24 -10.33 6.46
N LEU A 100 -7.76 -11.26 5.68
CA LEU A 100 -9.17 -11.33 5.33
C LEU A 100 -9.82 -12.52 6.03
N THR A 101 -10.98 -12.30 6.63
CA THR A 101 -11.85 -13.41 7.08
C THR A 101 -12.78 -13.85 5.97
N LYS A 102 -13.37 -15.04 6.11
CA LYS A 102 -14.57 -15.40 5.35
C LYS A 102 -15.76 -14.57 5.87
N PRO A 103 -16.89 -14.56 5.15
CA PRO A 103 -18.09 -13.88 5.63
C PRO A 103 -18.49 -14.35 7.04
N LEU A 104 -18.87 -13.41 7.89
CA LEU A 104 -19.30 -13.64 9.27
C LEU A 104 -20.80 -13.40 9.38
N PRO A 105 -21.54 -14.31 10.03
CA PRO A 105 -22.98 -14.16 10.19
C PRO A 105 -23.35 -12.87 10.91
N GLY A 106 -24.31 -12.13 10.36
CA GLY A 106 -24.82 -10.89 10.98
C GLY A 106 -23.91 -9.67 10.85
N MET A 107 -22.86 -9.73 10.01
CA MET A 107 -21.99 -8.59 9.76
C MET A 107 -22.74 -7.51 8.96
N ASP A 108 -22.76 -6.29 9.48
CA ASP A 108 -23.31 -5.12 8.78
C ASP A 108 -22.26 -4.55 7.83
N ALA A 109 -22.61 -4.42 6.56
CA ALA A 109 -21.74 -3.84 5.54
C ALA A 109 -21.53 -2.32 5.69
N ASN A 110 -22.27 -1.66 6.58
CA ASN A 110 -22.15 -0.24 6.86
C ASN A 110 -21.34 0.07 8.13
N LEU A 111 -20.61 -0.91 8.66
CA LEU A 111 -19.73 -0.66 9.78
C LEU A 111 -18.67 0.39 9.41
N PRO A 112 -18.39 1.34 10.31
CA PRO A 112 -17.30 2.28 10.09
C PRO A 112 -15.95 1.57 10.05
N THR A 113 -14.98 2.15 9.37
CA THR A 113 -13.59 1.73 9.51
C THR A 113 -13.12 2.08 10.91
N LEU A 114 -12.54 1.12 11.61
CA LEU A 114 -11.91 1.29 12.91
C LEU A 114 -10.41 1.43 12.72
N SER A 115 -9.82 2.47 13.32
CA SER A 115 -8.35 2.58 13.47
C SER A 115 -8.01 2.66 14.95
N ASP A 116 -7.17 1.75 15.39
CA ASP A 116 -6.64 1.68 16.75
C ASP A 116 -5.12 1.83 16.69
N HIS A 117 -4.67 3.08 16.80
CA HIS A 117 -3.25 3.40 16.65
C HIS A 117 -2.39 2.87 17.80
N ASP A 118 -2.95 2.76 19.01
CA ASP A 118 -2.23 2.23 20.18
C ASP A 118 -1.92 0.73 20.03
N ARG A 119 -2.76 0.03 19.26
CA ARG A 119 -2.61 -1.40 18.95
C ARG A 119 -2.12 -1.69 17.55
N HIS A 120 -1.78 -0.64 16.78
CA HIS A 120 -1.30 -0.74 15.41
C HIS A 120 -2.27 -1.41 14.44
N LEU A 121 -3.58 -1.17 14.61
CA LEU A 121 -4.63 -1.86 13.85
C LEU A 121 -5.46 -0.89 13.03
N TYR A 122 -5.92 -1.37 11.87
CA TYR A 122 -7.12 -0.86 11.24
C TYR A 122 -8.00 -2.03 10.79
N ILE A 123 -9.30 -1.87 10.96
CA ILE A 123 -10.27 -2.94 10.68
C ILE A 123 -11.45 -2.34 9.94
N ARG A 124 -11.92 -3.03 8.91
CA ARG A 124 -13.13 -2.66 8.16
C ARG A 124 -13.88 -3.90 7.69
N ASP A 125 -15.12 -3.72 7.29
CA ASP A 125 -15.83 -4.79 6.59
C ASP A 125 -15.20 -5.05 5.21
N ASP A 126 -15.25 -6.29 4.79
CA ASP A 126 -14.87 -6.73 3.46
C ASP A 126 -15.74 -7.90 3.00
N SER A 127 -16.64 -7.63 2.04
CA SER A 127 -17.48 -8.68 1.42
C SER A 127 -18.24 -9.55 2.42
N GLY A 128 -18.74 -8.96 3.51
CA GLY A 128 -19.47 -9.64 4.59
C GLY A 128 -18.58 -10.29 5.65
N GLY A 129 -17.28 -10.18 5.54
CA GLY A 129 -16.28 -10.50 6.53
C GLY A 129 -15.54 -9.26 7.02
N LEU A 130 -14.34 -9.44 7.55
CA LEU A 130 -13.48 -8.37 8.03
C LEU A 130 -12.12 -8.40 7.31
N LEU A 131 -11.63 -7.20 7.00
CA LEU A 131 -10.22 -6.96 6.72
C LEU A 131 -9.58 -6.43 8.02
N VAL A 132 -8.53 -7.10 8.45
CA VAL A 132 -7.69 -6.70 9.59
C VAL A 132 -6.33 -6.33 9.03
N GLY A 133 -6.00 -5.05 9.05
CA GLY A 133 -4.69 -4.55 8.66
C GLY A 133 -3.92 -3.99 9.84
N CYS A 134 -2.66 -3.68 9.62
CA CYS A 134 -1.79 -3.18 10.68
C CYS A 134 -0.77 -2.18 10.13
N PHE A 135 -0.13 -1.48 11.06
CA PHE A 135 1.13 -0.80 10.83
C PHE A 135 2.13 -1.36 11.85
N GLU A 136 2.90 -2.32 11.42
CA GLU A 136 3.83 -3.04 12.28
C GLU A 136 4.83 -2.06 12.92
N PRO A 137 5.02 -2.08 14.25
CA PRO A 137 6.02 -1.23 14.91
C PRO A 137 7.44 -1.56 14.49
N MET A 138 7.66 -2.79 14.00
CA MET A 138 8.93 -3.29 13.47
C MET A 138 8.69 -3.82 12.06
N GLY A 139 8.75 -2.93 11.07
CA GLY A 139 8.63 -3.31 9.67
C GLY A 139 9.77 -4.24 9.24
N LYS A 140 9.47 -5.25 8.43
CA LYS A 140 10.45 -6.20 7.88
C LYS A 140 10.94 -5.70 6.52
N PRO A 141 12.19 -5.19 6.43
CA PRO A 141 12.67 -4.57 5.21
C PRO A 141 12.89 -5.62 4.10
N ILE A 142 12.57 -5.23 2.88
CA ILE A 142 12.78 -6.02 1.67
C ILE A 142 13.89 -5.37 0.87
N ASP A 143 14.86 -6.17 0.40
CA ASP A 143 15.78 -5.68 -0.61
C ASP A 143 15.02 -5.57 -1.96
N PRO A 144 14.84 -4.36 -2.50
CA PRO A 144 14.12 -4.18 -3.75
C PRO A 144 14.80 -4.86 -4.95
N ASP A 145 16.08 -5.18 -4.86
CA ASP A 145 16.80 -5.90 -5.89
C ASP A 145 16.52 -7.42 -5.86
N CYS A 146 15.94 -7.92 -4.75
CA CYS A 146 15.45 -9.31 -4.65
C CYS A 146 14.05 -9.49 -5.27
N LEU A 147 13.33 -8.40 -5.57
CA LEU A 147 12.09 -8.47 -6.32
C LEU A 147 12.41 -8.61 -7.82
N GLY A 148 11.85 -9.62 -8.47
CA GLY A 148 12.06 -9.83 -9.91
C GLY A 148 11.65 -8.60 -10.74
N GLU A 149 12.23 -8.43 -11.91
CA GLU A 149 11.88 -7.33 -12.84
C GLU A 149 10.42 -7.38 -13.30
N ASP A 150 9.81 -8.55 -13.25
CA ASP A 150 8.41 -8.85 -13.58
C ASP A 150 7.49 -8.87 -12.36
N PHE A 151 7.98 -8.44 -11.18
CA PHE A 151 7.16 -8.40 -9.96
C PHE A 151 6.02 -7.39 -10.12
N ALA A 152 4.85 -7.90 -10.47
CA ALA A 152 3.62 -7.13 -10.61
C ALA A 152 2.41 -8.01 -10.24
N PHE A 153 1.48 -7.47 -9.47
CA PHE A 153 0.28 -8.21 -9.00
C PHE A 153 0.61 -9.52 -8.28
N GLN A 154 1.74 -9.56 -7.61
CA GLN A 154 2.22 -10.72 -6.86
C GLN A 154 2.21 -10.40 -5.37
N LEU A 155 2.07 -11.43 -4.56
CA LEU A 155 2.20 -11.36 -3.10
C LEU A 155 3.52 -12.02 -2.69
N LEU A 156 4.03 -11.58 -1.56
CA LEU A 156 5.11 -12.24 -0.85
C LEU A 156 4.56 -13.46 -0.09
N PRO A 157 5.40 -14.39 0.33
CA PRO A 157 4.97 -15.49 1.19
C PRO A 157 4.29 -15.01 2.46
N GLU A 158 3.31 -15.76 2.93
CA GLU A 158 2.69 -15.51 4.23
C GLU A 158 3.74 -15.63 5.36
N ASP A 159 3.67 -14.75 6.34
CA ASP A 159 4.50 -14.79 7.55
C ASP A 159 3.60 -14.66 8.78
N TRP A 160 3.09 -15.80 9.22
CA TRP A 160 2.18 -15.90 10.35
C TRP A 160 2.85 -15.55 11.67
N ASP A 161 4.12 -15.87 11.83
CA ASP A 161 4.88 -15.58 13.05
C ASP A 161 5.04 -14.06 13.22
N HIS A 162 5.29 -13.35 12.13
CA HIS A 162 5.36 -11.89 12.13
C HIS A 162 3.98 -11.23 12.38
N PHE A 163 2.92 -11.81 11.83
CA PHE A 163 1.55 -11.29 11.96
C PHE A 163 0.87 -11.66 13.29
N GLU A 164 1.33 -12.69 13.98
CA GLU A 164 0.69 -13.22 15.20
C GLU A 164 0.48 -12.14 16.30
N PRO A 165 1.44 -11.27 16.65
CA PRO A 165 1.21 -10.20 17.62
C PRO A 165 0.09 -9.23 17.23
N ILE A 166 -0.05 -8.95 15.95
CA ILE A 166 -1.09 -8.10 15.39
C ILE A 166 -2.45 -8.80 15.51
N MET A 167 -2.52 -10.07 15.16
CA MET A 167 -3.74 -10.86 15.29
C MET A 167 -4.22 -10.95 16.73
N ARG A 168 -3.32 -11.09 17.69
CA ARG A 168 -3.61 -11.08 19.13
C ARG A 168 -4.24 -9.73 19.55
N ASN A 169 -3.69 -8.61 19.10
CA ASN A 169 -4.24 -7.29 19.32
C ASN A 169 -5.63 -7.13 18.69
N ALA A 170 -5.81 -7.66 17.49
CA ALA A 170 -7.10 -7.62 16.78
C ALA A 170 -8.17 -8.43 17.50
N MET A 171 -7.88 -9.66 17.96
CA MET A 171 -8.79 -10.49 18.75
C MET A 171 -9.15 -9.84 20.10
N HIS A 172 -8.19 -9.17 20.75
CA HIS A 172 -8.51 -8.37 21.94
C HIS A 172 -9.51 -7.25 21.65
N ARG A 173 -9.32 -6.51 20.54
CA ARG A 173 -10.21 -5.40 20.17
C ARG A 173 -11.56 -5.91 19.63
N LEU A 174 -11.57 -6.96 18.85
CA LEU A 174 -12.76 -7.59 18.27
C LEU A 174 -12.78 -9.09 18.60
N PRO A 175 -13.38 -9.49 19.73
CA PRO A 175 -13.41 -10.90 20.15
C PRO A 175 -14.03 -11.86 19.14
N ILE A 176 -14.90 -11.38 18.25
CA ILE A 176 -15.47 -12.18 17.15
C ILE A 176 -14.38 -12.79 16.24
N LEU A 177 -13.17 -12.24 16.24
CA LEU A 177 -12.06 -12.75 15.44
C LEU A 177 -11.46 -14.05 15.99
N GLU A 178 -11.71 -14.40 17.24
CA GLU A 178 -11.22 -15.65 17.85
C GLU A 178 -11.74 -16.88 17.11
N ASP A 179 -13.01 -16.84 16.68
CA ASP A 179 -13.68 -17.91 15.97
C ASP A 179 -13.86 -17.62 14.47
N ALA A 180 -13.34 -16.52 13.98
CA ALA A 180 -13.52 -16.10 12.60
C ALA A 180 -12.73 -17.00 11.63
N PRO A 181 -13.38 -17.64 10.66
CA PRO A 181 -12.66 -18.43 9.67
C PRO A 181 -11.83 -17.54 8.78
N ILE A 182 -10.54 -17.80 8.70
CA ILE A 182 -9.60 -17.03 7.89
C ILE A 182 -9.80 -17.41 6.41
N LYS A 183 -9.81 -16.38 5.57
CA LYS A 183 -9.81 -16.52 4.11
C LYS A 183 -8.39 -16.52 3.56
N MET A 184 -7.57 -15.56 3.97
CA MET A 184 -6.17 -15.43 3.56
C MET A 184 -5.44 -14.38 4.38
N LEU A 185 -4.13 -14.54 4.50
CA LEU A 185 -3.19 -13.50 4.93
C LEU A 185 -2.48 -12.97 3.68
N LEU A 186 -2.56 -11.68 3.45
CA LEU A 186 -1.85 -11.04 2.36
C LEU A 186 -0.57 -10.40 2.91
N ASN A 187 0.52 -10.61 2.20
CA ASN A 187 1.80 -9.96 2.42
C ASN A 187 2.24 -9.29 1.14
N GLY A 188 2.38 -8.00 1.13
CA GLY A 188 2.79 -7.21 -0.02
C GLY A 188 3.90 -6.24 0.33
N PRO A 189 4.76 -5.88 -0.65
CA PRO A 189 5.75 -4.85 -0.43
C PRO A 189 5.10 -3.47 -0.42
N GLU A 190 5.36 -2.69 0.60
CA GLU A 190 4.95 -1.30 0.70
C GLU A 190 6.15 -0.39 0.93
N SER A 191 6.11 0.84 0.39
CA SER A 191 7.24 1.77 0.49
C SER A 191 7.07 2.73 1.65
N PHE A 192 8.12 2.84 2.45
CA PHE A 192 8.19 3.71 3.61
C PHE A 192 9.32 4.71 3.50
N THR A 193 9.09 5.90 4.04
CA THR A 193 10.12 6.90 4.31
C THR A 193 10.59 6.76 5.77
N PRO A 194 11.83 7.17 6.13
CA PRO A 194 12.35 7.02 7.48
C PRO A 194 11.55 7.75 8.57
N ASP A 195 10.83 8.78 8.19
CA ASP A 195 10.04 9.64 9.09
C ASP A 195 8.53 9.54 8.86
N GLY A 196 8.09 8.65 7.97
CA GLY A 196 6.66 8.45 7.65
C GLY A 196 6.01 9.62 6.90
N ASN A 197 6.79 10.61 6.43
CA ASN A 197 6.27 11.76 5.71
C ASN A 197 6.47 11.67 4.20
N PHE A 198 5.81 12.58 3.49
CA PHE A 198 5.97 12.71 2.04
C PHE A 198 7.38 13.20 1.67
N LEU A 199 7.82 12.82 0.48
CA LEU A 199 9.06 13.28 -0.14
C LEU A 199 8.78 14.38 -1.15
#